data_ac77cb434a216ef11855f4f40a07333d
#
_entry.id   ac77cb434a216ef11855f4f40a07333d
#
_cell.length_a   1.000
_cell.length_b   1.000
_cell.length_c   1.000
_cell.angle_alpha   90.00
_cell.angle_beta   90.00
_cell.angle_gamma   90.00
#
_symmetry.space_group_name_H-M   'P 1'
#
loop_
_entity.id
_entity.type
_entity.pdbx_description
1 polymer ?
#
loop_
_entity_poly.entity_id
_entity_poly.type
_entity_poly.pdbx_seq_one_letter_code
_entity_poly.pdbx_strand_id
1 'polypeptide(L)'
;MKLVTFEKDGRSAVGLLNAAGTAVHPVPGCTDMQALIGIWPVLDTAAVLRGEALPLERVRLLAPIPSPAQDVICLGINYFDHAKESESVAGKGVKAPDTFPIYFSKRVDEAVAPGGDILSHNDLVADLDYEAELAVIIGKAAYNVAEADALDYVFGYTILNDVSARTIQNQHKQWYRGKSLDGFTPMGPWIVTPEEFDVRKSRKIQSRINGELRQDSTTDRMIFHVPYVIAELSQGMTLRPGTIISMGTPAGVGMGFDPPKWLHPGDVVACSIEGIGTLTNTVR
;
A
#
# COMPACT_ATOMS: atom_id res chain seq x y z
N MET A 1 -12.51 8.81 -7.90
CA MET A 1 -11.48 9.43 -8.79
C MET A 1 -10.13 8.76 -8.56
N LYS A 2 -9.20 8.88 -9.52
CA LYS A 2 -7.83 8.41 -9.38
C LYS A 2 -6.89 9.61 -9.25
N LEU A 3 -6.04 9.59 -8.22
CA LEU A 3 -5.15 10.67 -7.85
C LEU A 3 -3.71 10.21 -7.98
N VAL A 4 -2.87 11.02 -8.60
CA VAL A 4 -1.47 10.70 -8.87
C VAL A 4 -0.54 11.77 -8.33
N THR A 5 0.63 11.35 -7.89
CA THR A 5 1.81 12.18 -7.77
C THR A 5 2.69 11.87 -8.99
N PHE A 6 3.16 12.88 -9.65
CA PHE A 6 3.95 12.73 -10.87
C PHE A 6 5.06 13.77 -10.96
N GLU A 7 6.05 13.46 -11.77
CA GLU A 7 7.13 14.39 -12.12
C GLU A 7 7.03 14.76 -13.60
N LYS A 8 7.20 16.04 -13.87
CA LYS A 8 7.38 16.60 -15.20
C LYS A 8 8.46 17.66 -15.16
N ASP A 9 9.42 17.58 -16.07
CA ASP A 9 10.53 18.56 -16.19
C ASP A 9 11.28 18.79 -14.85
N GLY A 10 11.50 17.69 -14.08
CA GLY A 10 12.19 17.71 -12.79
C GLY A 10 11.38 18.34 -11.64
N ARG A 11 10.09 18.57 -11.81
CA ARG A 11 9.19 19.11 -10.78
C ARG A 11 8.10 18.13 -10.43
N SER A 12 7.94 17.89 -9.14
CA SER A 12 6.83 17.08 -8.61
C SER A 12 5.53 17.89 -8.57
N ALA A 13 4.43 17.23 -8.89
CA ALA A 13 3.09 17.77 -8.80
C ALA A 13 2.08 16.63 -8.52
N VAL A 14 0.87 17.01 -8.13
CA VAL A 14 -0.25 16.09 -7.99
C VAL A 14 -1.36 16.41 -8.98
N GLY A 15 -2.13 15.40 -9.35
CA GLY A 15 -3.19 15.58 -10.34
C GLY A 15 -4.26 14.51 -10.28
N LEU A 16 -5.33 14.78 -11.02
CA LEU A 16 -6.45 13.87 -11.22
C LEU A 16 -6.29 13.18 -12.57
N LEU A 17 -6.45 11.86 -12.61
CA LEU A 17 -6.56 11.16 -13.89
C LEU A 17 -7.94 11.39 -14.50
N ASN A 18 -7.98 11.55 -15.82
CA ASN A 18 -9.24 11.52 -16.55
C ASN A 18 -9.89 10.12 -16.47
N ALA A 19 -11.16 10.01 -16.81
CA ALA A 19 -11.91 8.75 -16.71
C ALA A 19 -11.28 7.61 -17.56
N ALA A 20 -10.62 7.94 -18.65
CA ALA A 20 -9.93 6.96 -19.50
C ALA A 20 -8.57 6.52 -18.95
N GLY A 21 -8.02 7.21 -17.92
CA GLY A 21 -6.69 6.94 -17.37
C GLY A 21 -5.54 7.25 -18.33
N THR A 22 -5.75 8.14 -19.29
CA THR A 22 -4.78 8.47 -20.36
C THR A 22 -4.12 9.84 -20.18
N ALA A 23 -4.68 10.68 -19.34
CA ALA A 23 -4.17 12.02 -19.06
C ALA A 23 -4.31 12.37 -17.59
N VAL A 24 -3.36 13.15 -17.09
CA VAL A 24 -3.37 13.76 -15.77
C VAL A 24 -3.70 15.25 -15.88
N HIS A 25 -4.62 15.70 -15.02
CA HIS A 25 -4.96 17.10 -14.85
C HIS A 25 -4.29 17.61 -13.58
N PRO A 26 -3.24 18.44 -13.68
CA PRO A 26 -2.55 18.99 -12.52
C PRO A 26 -3.51 19.79 -11.62
N VAL A 27 -3.37 19.62 -10.30
CA VAL A 27 -4.08 20.47 -9.34
C VAL A 27 -3.25 21.72 -9.10
N PRO A 28 -3.75 22.91 -9.49
CA PRO A 28 -2.98 24.15 -9.36
C PRO A 28 -2.57 24.43 -7.91
N GLY A 29 -1.29 24.77 -7.70
CA GLY A 29 -0.77 25.12 -6.39
C GLY A 29 -0.51 23.95 -5.44
N CYS A 30 -0.77 22.70 -5.86
CA CYS A 30 -0.46 21.50 -5.07
C CYS A 30 0.79 20.81 -5.60
N THR A 31 1.81 20.68 -4.76
CA THR A 31 3.09 20.04 -5.11
C THR A 31 3.19 18.60 -4.58
N ASP A 32 2.36 18.24 -3.61
CA ASP A 32 2.38 16.94 -2.94
C ASP A 32 0.96 16.49 -2.53
N MET A 33 0.84 15.19 -2.26
CA MET A 33 -0.45 14.56 -1.92
C MET A 33 -0.96 15.02 -0.55
N GLN A 34 -0.08 15.37 0.39
CA GLN A 34 -0.48 15.85 1.71
C GLN A 34 -1.23 17.19 1.62
N ALA A 35 -0.72 18.09 0.78
CA ALA A 35 -1.39 19.36 0.47
C ALA A 35 -2.74 19.11 -0.21
N LEU A 36 -2.81 18.18 -1.16
CA LEU A 36 -4.06 17.82 -1.83
C LEU A 36 -5.10 17.27 -0.85
N ILE A 37 -4.71 16.37 0.06
CA ILE A 37 -5.59 15.85 1.12
C ILE A 37 -6.19 17.00 1.94
N GLY A 38 -5.35 18.00 2.29
CA GLY A 38 -5.78 19.15 3.10
C GLY A 38 -6.84 20.02 2.42
N ILE A 39 -6.77 20.19 1.11
CA ILE A 39 -7.73 21.03 0.34
C ILE A 39 -8.87 20.22 -0.29
N TRP A 40 -8.82 18.88 -0.22
CA TRP A 40 -9.77 18.00 -0.90
C TRP A 40 -11.24 18.34 -0.64
N PRO A 41 -11.68 18.66 0.62
CA PRO A 41 -13.08 18.95 0.88
C PRO A 41 -13.64 20.18 0.16
N VAL A 42 -12.78 21.08 -0.28
CA VAL A 42 -13.15 22.34 -0.94
C VAL A 42 -12.67 22.45 -2.39
N LEU A 43 -12.01 21.41 -2.89
CA LEU A 43 -11.48 21.39 -4.25
C LEU A 43 -12.60 21.23 -5.28
N ASP A 44 -12.70 22.16 -6.24
CA ASP A 44 -13.55 21.98 -7.42
C ASP A 44 -12.86 21.01 -8.41
N THR A 45 -13.06 19.72 -8.21
CA THR A 45 -12.49 18.67 -9.06
C THR A 45 -12.97 18.75 -10.50
N ALA A 46 -14.20 19.26 -10.73
CA ALA A 46 -14.72 19.45 -12.08
C ALA A 46 -13.98 20.60 -12.80
N ALA A 47 -13.61 21.67 -12.08
CA ALA A 47 -12.78 22.72 -12.66
C ALA A 47 -11.37 22.20 -13.01
N VAL A 48 -10.74 21.40 -12.13
CA VAL A 48 -9.45 20.77 -12.40
C VAL A 48 -9.52 19.91 -13.68
N LEU A 49 -10.54 19.06 -13.82
CA LEU A 49 -10.71 18.17 -14.99
C LEU A 49 -11.03 18.92 -16.29
N ARG A 50 -11.46 20.19 -16.22
CA ARG A 50 -11.61 21.07 -17.39
C ARG A 50 -10.33 21.86 -17.73
N GLY A 51 -9.35 21.84 -16.84
CA GLY A 51 -8.07 22.54 -16.99
C GLY A 51 -7.08 21.84 -17.92
N GLU A 52 -5.79 22.15 -17.73
CA GLU A 52 -4.69 21.53 -18.47
C GLU A 52 -4.76 20.02 -18.37
N ALA A 53 -4.54 19.33 -19.49
CA ALA A 53 -4.45 17.88 -19.56
C ALA A 53 -3.06 17.48 -20.09
N LEU A 54 -2.29 16.75 -19.30
CA LEU A 54 -1.00 16.21 -19.69
C LEU A 54 -1.16 14.73 -20.05
N PRO A 55 -0.75 14.29 -21.25
CA PRO A 55 -0.73 12.86 -21.58
C PRO A 55 0.05 12.08 -20.53
N LEU A 56 -0.51 10.98 -20.02
CA LEU A 56 0.09 10.18 -18.96
C LEU A 56 1.49 9.66 -19.34
N GLU A 57 1.69 9.35 -20.59
CA GLU A 57 2.97 8.91 -21.17
C GLU A 57 4.08 9.98 -21.15
N ARG A 58 3.73 11.26 -20.92
CA ARG A 58 4.68 12.39 -20.88
C ARG A 58 5.05 12.81 -19.46
N VAL A 59 4.59 12.08 -18.47
CA VAL A 59 4.91 12.31 -17.06
C VAL A 59 5.46 11.02 -16.46
N ARG A 60 6.31 11.14 -15.47
CA ARG A 60 6.77 10.00 -14.68
C ARG A 60 5.91 9.91 -13.42
N LEU A 61 5.17 8.82 -13.26
CA LEU A 61 4.46 8.59 -12.01
C LEU A 61 5.45 8.38 -10.86
N LEU A 62 5.16 8.99 -9.74
CA LEU A 62 5.82 8.76 -8.45
C LEU A 62 4.92 7.87 -7.58
N ALA A 63 5.43 7.38 -6.46
CA ALA A 63 4.56 6.85 -5.43
C ALA A 63 3.50 7.91 -5.05
N PRO A 64 2.25 7.56 -4.78
CA PRO A 64 1.20 8.54 -4.47
C PRO A 64 1.56 9.44 -3.30
N ILE A 65 2.26 8.89 -2.29
CA ILE A 65 2.85 9.62 -1.17
C ILE A 65 4.32 9.21 -1.10
N PRO A 66 5.25 9.89 -1.81
CA PRO A 66 6.64 9.47 -1.88
C PRO A 66 7.34 9.47 -0.50
N SER A 67 7.10 10.49 0.29
CA SER A 67 7.68 10.62 1.65
C SER A 67 6.54 10.79 2.66
N PRO A 68 6.05 9.69 3.25
CA PRO A 68 5.02 9.74 4.28
C PRO A 68 5.50 10.57 5.47
N ALA A 69 4.60 11.40 6.02
CA ALA A 69 4.91 12.24 7.19
C ALA A 69 5.11 11.41 8.47
N GLN A 70 4.65 10.18 8.48
CA GLN A 70 4.75 9.22 9.59
C GLN A 70 5.08 7.84 9.01
N ASP A 71 5.67 6.97 9.83
CA ASP A 71 5.83 5.55 9.46
C ASP A 71 4.47 4.95 9.06
N VAL A 72 4.48 4.02 8.10
CA VAL A 72 3.27 3.28 7.71
C VAL A 72 2.89 2.34 8.86
N ILE A 73 1.63 2.38 9.28
CA ILE A 73 1.06 1.41 10.21
C ILE A 73 0.72 0.16 9.43
N CYS A 74 1.19 -0.99 9.86
CA CYS A 74 0.96 -2.26 9.15
C CYS A 74 0.28 -3.27 10.07
N LEU A 75 -0.57 -4.11 9.47
CA LEU A 75 -1.18 -5.26 10.13
C LEU A 75 -0.41 -6.53 9.78
N GLY A 76 0.07 -7.25 10.79
CA GLY A 76 0.61 -8.59 10.64
C GLY A 76 -0.51 -9.62 10.69
N ILE A 77 -0.43 -10.62 9.80
CA ILE A 77 -1.32 -11.81 9.80
C ILE A 77 -2.82 -11.43 9.81
N ASN A 78 -3.22 -10.61 8.86
CA ASN A 78 -4.62 -10.17 8.73
C ASN A 78 -5.45 -10.98 7.71
N TYR A 79 -4.96 -12.13 7.26
CA TYR A 79 -5.70 -13.08 6.41
C TYR A 79 -5.62 -14.48 7.00
N PHE A 80 -6.75 -15.19 7.13
CA PHE A 80 -6.81 -16.53 7.70
C PHE A 80 -5.90 -17.54 6.99
N ASP A 81 -5.86 -17.48 5.66
CA ASP A 81 -5.04 -18.43 4.89
C ASP A 81 -3.55 -18.14 5.05
N HIS A 82 -3.13 -16.86 5.18
CA HIS A 82 -1.75 -16.48 5.47
C HIS A 82 -1.33 -16.87 6.90
N ALA A 83 -2.24 -16.82 7.87
CA ALA A 83 -1.98 -17.33 9.21
C ALA A 83 -1.63 -18.81 9.20
N LYS A 84 -2.42 -19.65 8.49
CA LYS A 84 -2.15 -21.08 8.33
C LYS A 84 -0.82 -21.35 7.60
N GLU A 85 -0.52 -20.58 6.55
CA GLU A 85 0.75 -20.65 5.82
C GLU A 85 1.93 -20.36 6.75
N SER A 86 1.86 -19.28 7.53
CA SER A 86 2.90 -18.89 8.48
C SER A 86 3.13 -19.93 9.59
N GLU A 87 2.05 -20.57 10.08
CA GLU A 87 2.13 -21.67 11.04
C GLU A 87 2.88 -22.88 10.48
N SER A 88 2.67 -23.20 9.21
CA SER A 88 3.28 -24.37 8.56
C SER A 88 4.79 -24.22 8.34
N VAL A 89 5.25 -22.99 8.05
CA VAL A 89 6.67 -22.72 7.72
C VAL A 89 7.54 -22.57 8.96
N ALA A 90 7.03 -21.97 10.02
CA ALA A 90 7.85 -21.61 11.17
C ALA A 90 7.97 -22.70 12.24
N GLY A 91 7.22 -23.80 12.17
CA GLY A 91 7.16 -24.82 13.23
C GLY A 91 6.75 -24.30 14.62
N LYS A 92 6.56 -22.98 14.74
CA LYS A 92 6.11 -22.21 15.87
C LYS A 92 5.31 -21.01 15.37
N GLY A 93 4.37 -21.25 14.44
CA GLY A 93 3.68 -20.20 13.71
C GLY A 93 3.08 -19.15 14.62
N VAL A 94 3.12 -17.91 14.15
CA VAL A 94 2.32 -16.84 14.73
C VAL A 94 0.88 -17.22 14.41
N LYS A 95 0.12 -17.63 15.43
CA LYS A 95 -1.31 -17.97 15.27
C LYS A 95 -2.07 -16.77 14.73
N ALA A 96 -3.12 -17.05 13.96
CA ALA A 96 -4.09 -16.01 13.63
C ALA A 96 -4.50 -15.29 14.91
N PRO A 97 -4.51 -13.95 14.94
CA PRO A 97 -4.90 -13.22 16.12
C PRO A 97 -6.38 -13.51 16.43
N ASP A 98 -6.62 -14.07 17.62
CA ASP A 98 -7.98 -14.49 18.04
C ASP A 98 -8.81 -13.31 18.52
N THR A 99 -8.17 -12.19 18.91
CA THR A 99 -8.86 -11.11 19.65
C THR A 99 -8.50 -9.71 19.17
N PHE A 100 -7.22 -9.44 18.88
CA PHE A 100 -6.71 -8.11 18.50
C PHE A 100 -5.73 -8.20 17.33
N PRO A 101 -5.68 -7.18 16.45
CA PRO A 101 -4.70 -7.10 15.37
C PRO A 101 -3.26 -7.07 15.91
N ILE A 102 -2.34 -7.61 15.12
CA ILE A 102 -0.92 -7.42 15.34
C ILE A 102 -0.51 -6.18 14.55
N TYR A 103 -0.12 -5.12 15.27
CA TYR A 103 0.39 -3.91 14.62
C TYR A 103 1.90 -3.84 14.66
N PHE A 104 2.47 -3.37 13.56
CA PHE A 104 3.87 -2.96 13.50
C PHE A 104 3.99 -1.70 12.63
N SER A 105 5.13 -1.02 12.68
CA SER A 105 5.40 0.10 11.82
C SER A 105 6.46 -0.23 10.78
N LYS A 106 6.36 0.43 9.63
CA LYS A 106 7.31 0.36 8.53
C LYS A 106 7.80 1.76 8.24
N ARG A 107 9.11 1.99 8.50
CA ARG A 107 9.73 3.25 8.15
C ARG A 107 9.89 3.35 6.65
N VAL A 108 9.59 4.51 6.12
CA VAL A 108 9.72 4.82 4.71
C VAL A 108 10.50 6.12 4.57
N ASP A 109 11.70 6.06 4.02
CA ASP A 109 12.43 7.26 3.62
C ASP A 109 11.84 7.80 2.32
N GLU A 110 11.82 6.96 1.28
CA GLU A 110 11.14 7.21 0.01
C GLU A 110 10.42 5.94 -0.46
N ALA A 111 9.12 6.07 -0.72
CA ALA A 111 8.31 4.98 -1.28
C ALA A 111 8.68 4.78 -2.75
N VAL A 112 8.81 3.51 -3.16
CA VAL A 112 9.17 3.16 -4.54
C VAL A 112 8.01 3.45 -5.48
N ALA A 113 8.28 4.23 -6.51
CA ALA A 113 7.32 4.59 -7.55
C ALA A 113 6.88 3.37 -8.37
N PRO A 114 5.72 3.43 -9.05
CA PRO A 114 5.37 2.46 -10.09
C PRO A 114 6.48 2.39 -11.17
N GLY A 115 6.93 1.18 -11.49
CA GLY A 115 8.06 0.95 -12.40
C GLY A 115 9.44 1.19 -11.80
N GLY A 116 9.52 1.64 -10.54
CA GLY A 116 10.80 1.81 -9.83
C GLY A 116 11.38 0.49 -9.30
N ASP A 117 12.58 0.58 -8.75
CA ASP A 117 13.35 -0.59 -8.34
C ASP A 117 13.14 -0.95 -6.86
N ILE A 118 12.88 -2.22 -6.59
CA ILE A 118 12.99 -2.81 -5.26
C ILE A 118 14.47 -3.14 -5.03
N LEU A 119 15.08 -2.56 -3.99
CA LEU A 119 16.49 -2.81 -3.70
C LEU A 119 16.64 -4.18 -3.03
N SER A 120 17.46 -5.05 -3.63
CA SER A 120 17.65 -6.42 -3.14
C SER A 120 18.48 -6.51 -1.87
N HIS A 121 19.40 -5.55 -1.64
CA HIS A 121 20.36 -5.58 -0.53
C HIS A 121 21.08 -6.92 -0.42
N ASN A 122 21.56 -7.49 -1.55
CA ASN A 122 22.14 -8.85 -1.63
C ASN A 122 23.23 -9.16 -0.63
N ASP A 123 23.98 -8.15 -0.16
CA ASP A 123 25.01 -8.32 0.87
C ASP A 123 24.43 -8.53 2.27
N LEU A 124 23.15 -8.26 2.46
CA LEU A 124 22.46 -8.28 3.75
C LEU A 124 21.25 -9.23 3.76
N VAL A 125 20.56 -9.39 2.63
CA VAL A 125 19.25 -10.08 2.52
C VAL A 125 19.39 -11.26 1.58
N ALA A 126 19.19 -12.47 2.12
CA ALA A 126 19.20 -13.71 1.32
C ALA A 126 17.78 -14.21 0.97
N ASP A 127 16.77 -13.67 1.61
CA ASP A 127 15.40 -14.16 1.62
C ASP A 127 14.39 -13.00 1.45
N LEU A 128 14.59 -12.25 0.36
CA LEU A 128 13.72 -11.14 -0.03
C LEU A 128 12.36 -11.69 -0.47
N ASP A 129 11.30 -11.12 0.09
CA ASP A 129 9.93 -11.57 -0.14
C ASP A 129 8.99 -10.41 -0.47
N TYR A 130 7.84 -10.70 -1.06
CA TYR A 130 6.80 -9.77 -1.49
C TYR A 130 5.51 -10.01 -0.71
N GLU A 131 4.74 -8.96 -0.52
CA GLU A 131 3.43 -8.98 0.14
C GLU A 131 2.50 -7.96 -0.50
N ALA A 132 1.54 -8.41 -1.34
CA ALA A 132 0.53 -7.53 -1.91
C ALA A 132 -0.49 -7.14 -0.84
N GLU A 133 -0.66 -5.84 -0.61
CA GLU A 133 -1.52 -5.31 0.43
C GLU A 133 -2.40 -4.16 -0.05
N LEU A 134 -3.62 -4.07 0.51
CA LEU A 134 -4.44 -2.87 0.43
C LEU A 134 -3.92 -1.84 1.43
N ALA A 135 -3.59 -0.65 0.97
CA ALA A 135 -3.26 0.47 1.83
C ALA A 135 -4.39 1.49 1.87
N VAL A 136 -4.75 1.90 3.08
CA VAL A 136 -5.78 2.90 3.39
C VAL A 136 -5.11 4.21 3.76
N ILE A 137 -5.60 5.32 3.23
CA ILE A 137 -5.07 6.66 3.50
C ILE A 137 -6.13 7.47 4.24
N ILE A 138 -5.79 8.01 5.40
CA ILE A 138 -6.68 8.83 6.22
C ILE A 138 -6.79 10.24 5.63
N GLY A 139 -8.01 10.76 5.54
CA GLY A 139 -8.31 12.07 4.91
C GLY A 139 -8.56 13.20 5.90
N LYS A 140 -9.04 12.89 7.08
CA LYS A 140 -9.29 13.87 8.15
C LYS A 140 -8.87 13.29 9.50
N ALA A 141 -8.53 14.15 10.46
CA ALA A 141 -8.06 13.70 11.78
C ALA A 141 -9.10 12.80 12.44
N ALA A 142 -8.70 11.55 12.74
CA ALA A 142 -9.54 10.55 13.38
C ALA A 142 -9.06 10.32 14.83
N TYR A 143 -9.94 10.57 15.80
CA TYR A 143 -9.70 10.35 17.22
C TYR A 143 -10.96 9.84 17.89
N ASN A 144 -10.88 8.68 18.54
CA ASN A 144 -12.03 7.98 19.15
C ASN A 144 -13.23 7.83 18.20
N VAL A 145 -12.95 7.36 16.99
CA VAL A 145 -13.97 7.21 15.93
C VAL A 145 -14.75 5.92 16.16
N ALA A 146 -16.07 5.99 16.07
CA ALA A 146 -16.89 4.78 16.07
C ALA A 146 -16.70 3.99 14.77
N GLU A 147 -16.75 2.65 14.86
CA GLU A 147 -16.56 1.78 13.67
C GLU A 147 -17.54 2.10 12.54
N ALA A 148 -18.78 2.44 12.89
CA ALA A 148 -19.82 2.80 11.91
C ALA A 148 -19.47 4.05 11.08
N ASP A 149 -18.66 4.97 11.63
CA ASP A 149 -18.28 6.24 11.02
C ASP A 149 -16.85 6.19 10.43
N ALA A 150 -16.12 5.09 10.60
CA ALA A 150 -14.70 5.00 10.29
C ALA A 150 -14.39 5.29 8.82
N LEU A 151 -15.24 4.86 7.88
CA LEU A 151 -15.03 5.08 6.44
C LEU A 151 -15.16 6.55 6.03
N ASP A 152 -15.84 7.39 6.82
CA ASP A 152 -15.92 8.84 6.57
C ASP A 152 -14.58 9.55 6.79
N TYR A 153 -13.60 8.86 7.37
CA TYR A 153 -12.25 9.38 7.62
C TYR A 153 -11.25 8.95 6.55
N VAL A 154 -11.67 8.12 5.60
CA VAL A 154 -10.79 7.62 4.54
C VAL A 154 -10.73 8.61 3.38
N PHE A 155 -9.52 8.97 2.96
CA PHE A 155 -9.24 9.74 1.74
C PHE A 155 -9.29 8.85 0.50
N GLY A 156 -8.71 7.66 0.60
CA GLY A 156 -8.65 6.73 -0.51
C GLY A 156 -7.83 5.50 -0.22
N TYR A 157 -7.63 4.72 -1.26
CA TYR A 157 -7.00 3.41 -1.22
C TYR A 157 -5.92 3.31 -2.29
N THR A 158 -4.85 2.57 -1.99
CA THR A 158 -3.78 2.27 -2.95
C THR A 158 -3.25 0.86 -2.72
N ILE A 159 -2.33 0.42 -3.55
CA ILE A 159 -1.60 -0.84 -3.36
C ILE A 159 -0.28 -0.51 -2.67
N LEU A 160 0.11 -1.33 -1.72
CA LEU A 160 1.43 -1.34 -1.12
C LEU A 160 1.99 -2.76 -1.24
N ASN A 161 3.24 -2.89 -1.64
CA ASN A 161 3.98 -4.14 -1.55
C ASN A 161 4.85 -4.06 -0.29
N ASP A 162 4.48 -4.81 0.77
CA ASP A 162 5.24 -4.84 2.02
C ASP A 162 6.46 -5.77 1.90
N VAL A 163 7.45 -5.32 1.13
CA VAL A 163 8.69 -6.07 0.89
C VAL A 163 9.38 -6.39 2.21
N SER A 164 9.86 -7.62 2.32
CA SER A 164 10.30 -8.20 3.58
C SER A 164 11.64 -8.94 3.44
N ALA A 165 12.58 -8.68 4.35
CA ALA A 165 13.77 -9.49 4.56
C ALA A 165 13.49 -10.48 5.70
N ARG A 166 13.12 -11.71 5.37
CA ARG A 166 12.54 -12.66 6.34
C ARG A 166 13.49 -13.04 7.47
N THR A 167 14.76 -13.32 7.18
CA THR A 167 15.75 -13.60 8.23
C THR A 167 15.89 -12.42 9.18
N ILE A 168 16.03 -11.19 8.67
CA ILE A 168 16.15 -10.00 9.50
C ILE A 168 14.88 -9.76 10.31
N GLN A 169 13.71 -9.95 9.69
CA GLN A 169 12.41 -9.87 10.35
C GLN A 169 12.33 -10.83 11.56
N ASN A 170 12.79 -12.07 11.40
CA ASN A 170 12.70 -13.10 12.42
C ASN A 170 13.82 -13.05 13.47
N GLN A 171 14.97 -12.41 13.17
CA GLN A 171 16.06 -12.21 14.12
C GLN A 171 15.68 -11.27 15.26
N HIS A 172 14.74 -10.37 15.05
CA HIS A 172 14.28 -9.37 16.00
C HIS A 172 12.89 -9.75 16.53
N LYS A 173 12.58 -9.39 17.77
CA LYS A 173 11.23 -9.58 18.31
C LYS A 173 10.19 -8.73 17.59
N GLN A 174 10.62 -7.58 17.05
CA GLN A 174 9.79 -6.66 16.27
C GLN A 174 10.20 -6.74 14.80
N TRP A 175 9.22 -6.76 13.90
CA TRP A 175 9.46 -6.91 12.44
C TRP A 175 10.05 -5.66 11.78
N TYR A 176 10.02 -4.55 12.48
CA TYR A 176 10.37 -3.21 12.02
C TYR A 176 11.60 -3.18 11.09
N ARG A 177 12.74 -3.73 11.51
CA ARG A 177 13.98 -3.66 10.73
C ARG A 177 13.90 -4.47 9.43
N GLY A 178 13.32 -5.67 9.46
CA GLY A 178 13.19 -6.52 8.27
C GLY A 178 12.18 -6.00 7.24
N LYS A 179 11.36 -5.03 7.63
CA LYS A 179 10.33 -4.39 6.81
C LYS A 179 10.73 -2.98 6.34
N SER A 180 11.78 -2.36 6.90
CA SER A 180 12.08 -0.92 6.76
C SER A 180 13.39 -0.63 6.04
N LEU A 181 13.94 -1.56 5.26
CA LEU A 181 15.10 -1.28 4.43
C LEU A 181 14.69 -0.37 3.26
N ASP A 182 15.61 0.45 2.78
CA ASP A 182 15.37 1.32 1.64
C ASP A 182 14.93 0.50 0.41
N GLY A 183 13.98 1.03 -0.35
CA GLY A 183 13.40 0.31 -1.49
C GLY A 183 12.35 -0.74 -1.14
N PHE A 184 11.99 -0.92 0.16
CA PHE A 184 11.05 -1.95 0.63
C PHE A 184 9.59 -1.52 0.66
N THR A 185 9.27 -0.32 0.15
CA THR A 185 7.89 0.19 0.16
C THR A 185 7.44 0.64 -1.23
N PRO A 186 7.30 -0.27 -2.21
CA PRO A 186 6.58 0.07 -3.43
C PRO A 186 5.14 0.45 -3.11
N MET A 187 4.67 1.59 -3.66
CA MET A 187 3.32 2.11 -3.41
C MET A 187 2.72 2.71 -4.68
N GLY A 188 1.48 2.40 -4.98
CA GLY A 188 0.77 2.95 -6.13
C GLY A 188 -0.19 1.95 -6.80
N PRO A 189 -0.49 2.10 -8.10
CA PRO A 189 0.04 3.13 -9.01
C PRO A 189 -0.56 4.53 -8.78
N TRP A 190 -1.69 4.63 -8.07
CA TRP A 190 -2.42 5.85 -7.72
C TRP A 190 -3.27 5.62 -6.48
N ILE A 191 -3.83 6.68 -5.94
CA ILE A 191 -4.88 6.60 -4.93
C ILE A 191 -6.24 6.60 -5.66
N VAL A 192 -7.14 5.71 -5.23
CA VAL A 192 -8.54 5.69 -5.67
C VAL A 192 -9.42 6.16 -4.54
N THR A 193 -10.31 7.13 -4.80
CA THR A 193 -11.20 7.67 -3.79
C THR A 193 -12.34 6.71 -3.42
N PRO A 194 -12.97 6.83 -2.24
CA PRO A 194 -14.03 5.93 -1.78
C PRO A 194 -15.23 5.83 -2.72
N GLU A 195 -15.53 6.88 -3.52
CA GLU A 195 -16.63 6.87 -4.47
C GLU A 195 -16.43 5.86 -5.62
N GLU A 196 -15.16 5.55 -5.98
CA GLU A 196 -14.82 4.56 -7.01
C GLU A 196 -14.41 3.21 -6.42
N PHE A 197 -14.00 3.17 -5.15
CA PHE A 197 -13.56 1.95 -4.47
C PHE A 197 -14.33 1.75 -3.17
N ASP A 198 -15.46 1.04 -3.25
CA ASP A 198 -16.18 0.61 -2.05
C ASP A 198 -15.44 -0.57 -1.40
N VAL A 199 -14.74 -0.29 -0.30
CA VAL A 199 -13.93 -1.28 0.44
C VAL A 199 -14.76 -2.38 1.11
N ARG A 200 -16.08 -2.20 1.24
CA ARG A 200 -17.00 -3.21 1.77
C ARG A 200 -17.29 -4.33 0.76
N LYS A 201 -17.00 -4.08 -0.50
CA LYS A 201 -17.15 -5.09 -1.55
C LYS A 201 -15.89 -5.95 -1.62
N SER A 202 -16.10 -7.26 -1.83
CA SER A 202 -15.00 -8.17 -2.13
C SER A 202 -14.27 -7.73 -3.39
N ARG A 203 -12.93 -7.63 -3.30
CA ARG A 203 -12.06 -7.23 -4.40
C ARG A 203 -10.93 -8.24 -4.52
N LYS A 204 -10.63 -8.67 -5.74
CA LYS A 204 -9.45 -9.50 -5.97
C LYS A 204 -8.18 -8.77 -5.57
N ILE A 205 -7.30 -9.49 -4.85
CA ILE A 205 -5.94 -9.08 -4.50
C ILE A 205 -4.98 -10.18 -4.92
N GLN A 206 -3.99 -9.84 -5.75
CA GLN A 206 -3.10 -10.80 -6.38
C GLN A 206 -1.67 -10.29 -6.43
N SER A 207 -0.69 -11.22 -6.39
CA SER A 207 0.67 -10.95 -6.82
C SER A 207 1.11 -11.91 -7.92
N ARG A 208 1.91 -11.39 -8.86
CA ARG A 208 2.57 -12.17 -9.90
C ARG A 208 4.06 -11.87 -9.88
N ILE A 209 4.86 -12.92 -9.93
CA ILE A 209 6.32 -12.80 -10.03
C ILE A 209 6.74 -13.38 -11.37
N ASN A 210 7.32 -12.57 -12.24
CA ASN A 210 7.65 -12.93 -13.63
C ASN A 210 6.44 -13.53 -14.38
N GLY A 211 5.24 -13.03 -14.09
CA GLY A 211 3.98 -13.53 -14.67
C GLY A 211 3.36 -14.74 -13.93
N GLU A 212 4.10 -15.46 -13.09
CA GLU A 212 3.58 -16.55 -12.26
C GLU A 212 2.65 -15.99 -11.17
N LEU A 213 1.40 -16.44 -11.13
CA LEU A 213 0.44 -16.09 -10.08
C LEU A 213 0.86 -16.78 -8.78
N ARG A 214 1.13 -16.00 -7.73
CA ARG A 214 1.56 -16.53 -6.43
C ARG A 214 0.58 -16.23 -5.31
N GLN A 215 0.10 -15.00 -5.18
CA GLN A 215 -1.01 -14.68 -4.27
C GLN A 215 -2.29 -14.53 -5.09
N ASP A 216 -3.38 -15.15 -4.65
CA ASP A 216 -4.71 -15.05 -5.27
C ASP A 216 -5.79 -15.15 -4.20
N SER A 217 -6.34 -14.01 -3.79
CA SER A 217 -7.31 -13.91 -2.72
C SER A 217 -8.27 -12.73 -2.96
N THR A 218 -9.06 -12.41 -1.94
CA THR A 218 -10.02 -11.31 -1.97
C THR A 218 -10.01 -10.55 -0.65
N THR A 219 -10.33 -9.25 -0.68
CA THR A 219 -10.25 -8.35 0.48
C THR A 219 -11.26 -8.66 1.60
N ASP A 220 -12.35 -9.36 1.32
CA ASP A 220 -13.31 -9.83 2.30
C ASP A 220 -12.81 -10.99 3.17
N ARG A 221 -11.64 -11.56 2.83
CA ARG A 221 -10.98 -12.61 3.64
C ARG A 221 -10.06 -12.05 4.73
N MET A 222 -10.01 -10.73 4.90
CA MET A 222 -9.33 -10.10 6.03
C MET A 222 -9.97 -10.53 7.35
N ILE A 223 -9.14 -10.75 8.38
CA ILE A 223 -9.59 -11.03 9.75
C ILE A 223 -10.18 -9.76 10.37
N PHE A 224 -9.46 -8.66 10.25
CA PHE A 224 -9.90 -7.34 10.71
C PHE A 224 -10.11 -6.42 9.51
N HIS A 225 -11.33 -5.95 9.33
CA HIS A 225 -11.69 -5.06 8.22
C HIS A 225 -11.36 -3.60 8.51
N VAL A 226 -11.27 -2.79 7.46
CA VAL A 226 -10.87 -1.37 7.52
C VAL A 226 -11.62 -0.57 8.59
N PRO A 227 -12.96 -0.63 8.72
CA PRO A 227 -13.68 0.14 9.73
C PRO A 227 -13.23 -0.19 11.15
N TYR A 228 -13.11 -1.49 11.48
CA TYR A 228 -12.63 -1.94 12.78
C TYR A 228 -11.23 -1.41 13.08
N VAL A 229 -10.30 -1.52 12.13
CA VAL A 229 -8.90 -1.10 12.30
C VAL A 229 -8.80 0.41 12.55
N ILE A 230 -9.54 1.23 11.80
CA ILE A 230 -9.56 2.68 12.02
C ILE A 230 -10.16 3.02 13.41
N ALA A 231 -11.27 2.37 13.77
CA ALA A 231 -11.92 2.60 15.06
C ALA A 231 -10.98 2.25 16.22
N GLU A 232 -10.34 1.07 16.17
CA GLU A 232 -9.45 0.61 17.22
C GLU A 232 -8.18 1.47 17.33
N LEU A 233 -7.49 1.73 16.21
CA LEU A 233 -6.29 2.58 16.21
C LEU A 233 -6.57 4.01 16.67
N SER A 234 -7.76 4.54 16.38
CA SER A 234 -8.11 5.90 16.78
C SER A 234 -8.45 6.04 18.27
N GLN A 235 -8.61 4.94 19.00
CA GLN A 235 -8.84 4.99 20.45
C GLN A 235 -7.62 5.50 21.19
N GLY A 236 -7.70 6.73 21.66
CA GLY A 236 -6.60 7.38 22.39
C GLY A 236 -5.41 7.82 21.52
N MET A 237 -5.41 7.53 20.21
CA MET A 237 -4.37 7.91 19.27
C MET A 237 -4.97 8.67 18.08
N THR A 238 -4.42 9.84 17.75
CA THR A 238 -4.89 10.60 16.59
C THR A 238 -4.26 10.09 15.30
N LEU A 239 -5.08 9.56 14.39
CA LEU A 239 -4.70 9.32 13.00
C LEU A 239 -4.81 10.64 12.23
N ARG A 240 -3.70 11.18 11.78
CA ARG A 240 -3.65 12.46 11.04
C ARG A 240 -4.02 12.25 9.57
N PRO A 241 -4.51 13.29 8.86
CA PRO A 241 -4.62 13.25 7.40
C PRO A 241 -3.29 12.81 6.77
N GLY A 242 -3.32 11.89 5.81
CA GLY A 242 -2.14 11.31 5.19
C GLY A 242 -1.53 10.11 5.94
N THR A 243 -2.04 9.74 7.12
CA THR A 243 -1.65 8.45 7.76
C THR A 243 -2.00 7.30 6.82
N ILE A 244 -1.04 6.40 6.63
CA ILE A 244 -1.18 5.21 5.79
C ILE A 244 -1.29 3.98 6.68
N ILE A 245 -2.30 3.14 6.43
CA ILE A 245 -2.52 1.87 7.12
C ILE A 245 -2.48 0.76 6.06
N SER A 246 -1.50 -0.14 6.15
CA SER A 246 -1.39 -1.32 5.29
C SER A 246 -2.07 -2.50 5.96
N MET A 247 -3.01 -3.13 5.24
CA MET A 247 -4.04 -4.00 5.81
C MET A 247 -3.64 -5.48 5.89
N GLY A 248 -2.36 -5.78 5.67
CA GLY A 248 -1.87 -7.16 5.65
C GLY A 248 -2.05 -7.87 4.31
N THR A 249 -1.36 -8.98 4.15
CA THR A 249 -1.23 -9.74 2.90
C THR A 249 -1.93 -11.10 2.97
N PRO A 250 -2.49 -11.63 1.86
CA PRO A 250 -2.98 -12.99 1.77
C PRO A 250 -1.86 -14.03 1.64
N ALA A 251 -2.20 -15.32 1.74
CA ALA A 251 -1.29 -16.43 1.46
C ALA A 251 -0.71 -16.40 0.04
N GLY A 252 0.41 -17.09 -0.17
CA GLY A 252 1.16 -17.17 -1.42
C GLY A 252 2.40 -16.27 -1.44
N VAL A 253 2.86 -15.82 -0.27
CA VAL A 253 4.16 -15.16 -0.11
C VAL A 253 5.30 -16.15 -0.37
N GLY A 254 6.50 -15.66 -0.74
CA GLY A 254 7.62 -16.52 -1.11
C GLY A 254 8.03 -17.51 -0.03
N MET A 255 7.97 -17.11 1.23
CA MET A 255 8.25 -17.99 2.38
C MET A 255 7.25 -19.16 2.52
N GLY A 256 6.05 -19.05 1.98
CA GLY A 256 4.99 -20.05 2.10
C GLY A 256 5.13 -21.24 1.17
N PHE A 257 6.07 -21.21 0.22
CA PHE A 257 6.32 -22.33 -0.69
C PHE A 257 7.32 -23.34 -0.11
N ASP A 258 7.26 -24.56 -0.59
CA ASP A 258 8.24 -25.62 -0.26
C ASP A 258 8.83 -26.19 -1.57
N PRO A 259 10.11 -25.87 -1.93
CA PRO A 259 11.00 -24.92 -1.24
C PRO A 259 10.54 -23.47 -1.38
N PRO A 260 11.01 -22.57 -0.48
CA PRO A 260 10.66 -21.14 -0.56
C PRO A 260 11.06 -20.52 -1.89
N LYS A 261 10.24 -19.55 -2.36
CA LYS A 261 10.43 -18.83 -3.63
C LYS A 261 10.76 -17.36 -3.37
N TRP A 262 12.02 -17.09 -3.03
CA TRP A 262 12.51 -15.74 -2.78
C TRP A 262 12.58 -14.90 -4.06
N LEU A 263 12.61 -13.58 -3.89
CA LEU A 263 12.88 -12.64 -4.97
C LEU A 263 14.37 -12.51 -5.21
N HIS A 264 14.74 -12.37 -6.48
CA HIS A 264 16.12 -12.18 -6.93
C HIS A 264 16.23 -10.96 -7.86
N PRO A 265 17.44 -10.37 -7.98
CA PRO A 265 17.66 -9.32 -8.96
C PRO A 265 17.22 -9.74 -10.37
N GLY A 266 16.46 -8.85 -11.02
CA GLY A 266 15.81 -9.10 -12.31
C GLY A 266 14.37 -9.57 -12.23
N ASP A 267 13.88 -10.01 -11.07
CA ASP A 267 12.48 -10.40 -10.92
C ASP A 267 11.55 -9.20 -11.05
N VAL A 268 10.44 -9.41 -11.75
CA VAL A 268 9.36 -8.44 -11.91
C VAL A 268 8.21 -8.82 -10.97
N VAL A 269 7.89 -7.94 -10.04
CA VAL A 269 6.82 -8.09 -9.06
C VAL A 269 5.62 -7.23 -9.48
N ALA A 270 4.47 -7.84 -9.68
CA ALA A 270 3.22 -7.15 -10.01
C ALA A 270 2.17 -7.46 -8.92
N CYS A 271 1.84 -6.47 -8.10
CA CYS A 271 0.76 -6.50 -7.13
C CYS A 271 -0.48 -5.84 -7.73
N SER A 272 -1.63 -6.49 -7.68
CA SER A 272 -2.87 -5.96 -8.25
C SER A 272 -4.03 -6.06 -7.29
N ILE A 273 -4.88 -5.03 -7.29
CA ILE A 273 -6.16 -5.02 -6.59
C ILE A 273 -7.24 -4.56 -7.57
N GLU A 274 -8.30 -5.37 -7.68
CA GLU A 274 -9.45 -5.06 -8.51
C GLU A 274 -10.08 -3.72 -8.11
N GLY A 275 -10.26 -2.82 -9.08
CA GLY A 275 -10.77 -1.46 -8.85
C GLY A 275 -9.68 -0.42 -8.57
N ILE A 276 -8.46 -0.82 -8.19
CA ILE A 276 -7.32 0.10 -8.07
C ILE A 276 -6.45 0.01 -9.33
N GLY A 277 -5.89 -1.16 -9.61
CA GLY A 277 -4.99 -1.36 -10.75
C GLY A 277 -3.88 -2.34 -10.43
N THR A 278 -2.71 -2.13 -11.04
CA THR A 278 -1.53 -2.95 -10.85
C THR A 278 -0.31 -2.08 -10.58
N LEU A 279 0.38 -2.37 -9.50
CA LEU A 279 1.69 -1.83 -9.15
C LEU A 279 2.76 -2.82 -9.60
N THR A 280 3.65 -2.39 -10.49
CA THR A 280 4.72 -3.25 -11.01
C THR A 280 6.07 -2.64 -10.70
N ASN A 281 6.99 -3.46 -10.20
CA ASN A 281 8.35 -3.05 -9.83
C ASN A 281 9.35 -4.15 -10.23
N THR A 282 10.62 -3.79 -10.35
CA THR A 282 11.70 -4.74 -10.66
C THR A 282 12.68 -4.80 -9.49
N VAL A 283 13.14 -5.98 -9.15
CA VAL A 283 14.19 -6.18 -8.12
C VAL A 283 15.55 -5.84 -8.71
N ARG A 284 16.39 -5.04 -8.02
CA ARG A 284 17.74 -4.64 -8.43
C ARG A 284 18.80 -4.93 -7.36
#